data_79f1a4691e7c3e6c0a7a17919d86026e
#
_entry.id   79f1a4691e7c3e6c0a7a17919d86026e
#
_cell.length_a   1.000
_cell.length_b   1.000
_cell.length_c   1.000
_cell.angle_alpha   90.00
_cell.angle_beta   90.00
_cell.angle_gamma   90.00
#
_symmetry.space_group_name_H-M   'P 1'
#
loop_
_entity.id
_entity.type
_entity.pdbx_description
1 polymer ?
#
loop_
_entity_poly.entity_id
_entity_poly.type
_entity_poly.pdbx_seq_one_letter_code
_entity_poly.pdbx_strand_id
1 'polypeptide(L)'
;MNLTDAKLKSIISFLLKNKKEVLALTDYFEYQDIENGLLKIPDYLVNVGIKDKIMSIKNVRDYLKDYTLLFQGDCILLDLRLHLKQLGPISAKYVFSVKDFRFSEDYTRIYATFQEEVSSLGNIMQSMALKAAISGSTALQKAIKLINCDFIFIDQNNIMVDLGKFDIIKTASGFFEIQYIDSTEGCLTFNFHYTGGEKN
;
A
#
# COMPACT_ATOMS: atom_id res chain seq x y z
N MET A 1 7.32 -26.52 17.78
CA MET A 1 7.90 -25.46 16.90
C MET A 1 9.29 -25.12 17.46
N ASN A 2 10.36 -25.60 16.84
CA ASN A 2 11.73 -25.37 17.35
C ASN A 2 12.34 -24.15 16.61
N LEU A 3 12.20 -22.97 17.20
CA LEU A 3 12.96 -21.79 16.80
C LEU A 3 14.45 -22.01 17.10
N THR A 4 15.32 -21.88 16.10
CA THR A 4 16.75 -21.84 16.38
C THR A 4 17.10 -20.52 17.08
N ASP A 5 18.07 -20.54 18.02
CA ASP A 5 18.49 -19.34 18.77
C ASP A 5 18.90 -18.17 17.86
N ALA A 6 19.48 -18.48 16.70
CA ALA A 6 19.87 -17.45 15.73
C ALA A 6 18.65 -16.72 15.13
N LYS A 7 17.58 -17.46 14.80
CA LYS A 7 16.35 -16.89 14.26
C LYS A 7 15.59 -16.10 15.31
N LEU A 8 15.50 -16.61 16.54
CA LEU A 8 14.89 -15.90 17.66
C LEU A 8 15.60 -14.55 17.89
N LYS A 9 16.94 -14.54 17.90
CA LYS A 9 17.74 -13.32 18.02
C LYS A 9 17.47 -12.34 16.88
N SER A 10 17.32 -12.83 15.65
CA SER A 10 17.01 -11.98 14.48
C SER A 10 15.62 -11.35 14.57
N ILE A 11 14.60 -12.12 14.98
CA ILE A 11 13.24 -11.60 15.21
C ILE A 11 13.24 -10.54 16.31
N ILE A 12 13.85 -10.83 17.46
CA ILE A 12 13.95 -9.90 18.58
C ILE A 12 14.68 -8.63 18.13
N SER A 13 15.77 -8.76 17.39
CA SER A 13 16.51 -7.60 16.86
C SER A 13 15.66 -6.77 15.92
N PHE A 14 14.90 -7.41 15.02
CA PHE A 14 13.95 -6.74 14.12
C PHE A 14 12.87 -5.98 14.90
N LEU A 15 12.22 -6.63 15.87
CA LEU A 15 11.18 -6.01 16.71
C LEU A 15 11.72 -4.84 17.53
N LEU A 16 12.91 -4.98 18.11
CA LEU A 16 13.55 -3.91 18.88
C LEU A 16 13.95 -2.72 17.99
N LYS A 17 14.47 -2.98 16.79
CA LYS A 17 14.85 -1.94 15.83
C LYS A 17 13.64 -1.14 15.34
N ASN A 18 12.48 -1.79 15.20
CA ASN A 18 11.23 -1.20 14.69
C ASN A 18 10.17 -1.06 15.81
N LYS A 19 10.61 -0.97 17.07
CA LYS A 19 9.71 -0.99 18.24
C LYS A 19 8.60 0.05 18.17
N LYS A 20 8.91 1.28 17.75
CA LYS A 20 7.92 2.36 17.67
C LYS A 20 6.84 2.06 16.64
N GLU A 21 7.23 1.56 15.48
CA GLU A 21 6.35 1.20 14.38
C GLU A 21 5.48 0.00 14.77
N VAL A 22 6.08 -1.04 15.36
CA VAL A 22 5.37 -2.23 15.82
C VAL A 22 4.34 -1.88 16.90
N LEU A 23 4.74 -1.14 17.94
CA LEU A 23 3.82 -0.75 19.00
C LEU A 23 2.68 0.15 18.50
N ALA A 24 2.96 1.05 17.54
CA ALA A 24 1.90 1.88 16.96
C ALA A 24 0.87 1.07 16.15
N LEU A 25 1.21 -0.13 15.73
CA LEU A 25 0.31 -1.01 14.97
C LEU A 25 -0.47 -1.97 15.89
N THR A 26 0.04 -2.29 17.09
CA THR A 26 -0.61 -3.27 17.99
C THR A 26 -1.99 -2.84 18.43
N ASP A 27 -2.25 -1.53 18.54
CA ASP A 27 -3.57 -1.02 18.92
C ASP A 27 -4.65 -1.24 17.85
N TYR A 28 -4.26 -1.63 16.64
CA TYR A 28 -5.15 -1.86 15.51
C TYR A 28 -5.41 -3.34 15.19
N PHE A 29 -4.73 -4.25 15.90
CA PHE A 29 -4.85 -5.69 15.66
C PHE A 29 -5.53 -6.39 16.84
N GLU A 30 -6.52 -7.21 16.53
CA GLU A 30 -7.14 -8.07 17.53
C GLU A 30 -6.28 -9.33 17.75
N TYR A 31 -5.98 -9.61 19.01
CA TYR A 31 -5.17 -10.78 19.39
C TYR A 31 -5.77 -12.10 18.87
N GLN A 32 -7.10 -12.22 18.93
CA GLN A 32 -7.82 -13.40 18.48
C GLN A 32 -7.66 -13.64 16.95
N ASP A 33 -7.61 -12.59 16.15
CA ASP A 33 -7.35 -12.72 14.71
C ASP A 33 -5.95 -13.28 14.46
N ILE A 34 -4.94 -12.73 15.15
CA ILE A 34 -3.55 -13.21 15.04
C ILE A 34 -3.41 -14.69 15.47
N GLU A 35 -4.08 -15.10 16.54
CA GLU A 35 -4.11 -16.53 16.96
C GLU A 35 -4.72 -17.44 15.89
N ASN A 36 -5.71 -16.94 15.16
CA ASN A 36 -6.37 -17.65 14.05
C ASN A 36 -5.59 -17.57 12.72
N GLY A 37 -4.40 -16.95 12.71
CA GLY A 37 -3.61 -16.78 11.51
C GLY A 37 -4.17 -15.74 10.55
N LEU A 38 -4.95 -14.78 11.07
CA LEU A 38 -5.53 -13.67 10.29
C LEU A 38 -4.83 -12.36 10.65
N LEU A 39 -4.53 -11.59 9.61
CA LEU A 39 -4.06 -10.21 9.73
C LEU A 39 -5.09 -9.31 9.06
N LYS A 40 -5.77 -8.48 9.85
CA LYS A 40 -6.76 -7.51 9.35
C LYS A 40 -6.18 -6.11 9.46
N ILE A 41 -6.15 -5.39 8.35
CA ILE A 41 -5.69 -4.00 8.28
C ILE A 41 -6.92 -3.12 8.03
N PRO A 42 -7.43 -2.41 9.04
CA PRO A 42 -8.58 -1.55 8.85
C PRO A 42 -8.22 -0.28 8.05
N ASP A 43 -9.15 0.24 7.27
CA ASP A 43 -8.99 1.49 6.52
C ASP A 43 -8.73 2.69 7.45
N TYR A 44 -9.24 2.65 8.68
CA TYR A 44 -8.94 3.63 9.73
C TYR A 44 -7.43 3.75 10.01
N LEU A 45 -6.69 2.62 10.02
CA LEU A 45 -5.24 2.65 10.19
C LEU A 45 -4.56 3.51 9.12
N VAL A 46 -4.98 3.36 7.86
CA VAL A 46 -4.42 4.11 6.75
C VAL A 46 -4.88 5.58 6.76
N ASN A 47 -6.16 5.81 7.05
CA ASN A 47 -6.77 7.14 7.00
C ASN A 47 -6.42 8.01 8.22
N VAL A 48 -6.06 7.43 9.36
CA VAL A 48 -5.77 8.15 10.60
C VAL A 48 -4.41 7.74 11.15
N GLY A 49 -4.18 6.45 11.39
CA GLY A 49 -3.00 5.96 12.11
C GLY A 49 -1.67 6.30 11.46
N ILE A 50 -1.57 6.21 10.14
CA ILE A 50 -0.33 6.49 9.39
C ILE A 50 -0.42 7.69 8.46
N LYS A 51 -1.58 8.38 8.40
CA LYS A 51 -1.82 9.49 7.48
C LYS A 51 -0.76 10.58 7.59
N ASP A 52 -0.46 11.02 8.80
CA ASP A 52 0.54 12.08 9.03
C ASP A 52 1.94 11.67 8.55
N LYS A 53 2.30 10.39 8.70
CA LYS A 53 3.58 9.87 8.19
C LYS A 53 3.61 9.93 6.66
N ILE A 54 2.56 9.48 5.98
CA ILE A 54 2.44 9.53 4.52
C ILE A 54 2.50 10.98 4.03
N MET A 55 1.71 11.87 4.65
CA MET A 55 1.65 13.29 4.31
C MET A 55 2.95 14.06 4.62
N SER A 56 3.81 13.54 5.49
CA SER A 56 5.11 14.13 5.81
C SER A 56 6.21 13.80 4.78
N ILE A 57 6.01 12.80 3.93
CA ILE A 57 6.96 12.42 2.88
C ILE A 57 7.09 13.59 1.89
N LYS A 58 8.29 14.16 1.75
CA LYS A 58 8.54 15.39 0.98
C LYS A 58 7.93 15.35 -0.42
N ASN A 59 8.22 14.32 -1.19
CA ASN A 59 7.73 14.21 -2.57
C ASN A 59 6.22 14.00 -2.65
N VAL A 60 5.60 13.42 -1.64
CA VAL A 60 4.14 13.23 -1.54
C VAL A 60 3.48 14.55 -1.18
N ARG A 61 3.95 15.23 -0.14
CA ARG A 61 3.38 16.49 0.37
C ARG A 61 3.34 17.62 -0.67
N ASP A 62 4.30 17.64 -1.58
CA ASP A 62 4.39 18.68 -2.60
C ASP A 62 3.18 18.63 -3.56
N TYR A 63 2.61 17.45 -3.76
CA TYR A 63 1.51 17.22 -4.70
C TYR A 63 0.20 16.78 -4.03
N LEU A 64 0.24 15.88 -3.05
CA LEU A 64 -0.92 15.36 -2.35
C LEU A 64 -1.36 16.35 -1.26
N LYS A 65 -2.65 16.74 -1.29
CA LYS A 65 -3.26 17.61 -0.29
C LYS A 65 -4.10 16.84 0.71
N ASP A 66 -4.72 15.78 0.26
CA ASP A 66 -5.51 14.87 1.10
C ASP A 66 -5.73 13.55 0.39
N TYR A 67 -6.04 12.50 1.16
CA TYR A 67 -6.50 11.24 0.62
C TYR A 67 -7.50 10.57 1.58
N THR A 68 -8.35 9.73 1.01
CA THR A 68 -9.20 8.79 1.73
C THR A 68 -9.12 7.43 1.06
N LEU A 69 -8.95 6.38 1.85
CA LEU A 69 -8.87 5.00 1.39
C LEU A 69 -9.95 4.20 2.09
N LEU A 70 -10.73 3.40 1.33
CA LEU A 70 -11.77 2.53 1.85
C LEU A 70 -11.60 1.12 1.28
N PHE A 71 -11.88 0.12 2.11
CA PHE A 71 -11.90 -1.29 1.72
C PHE A 71 -13.35 -1.75 1.64
N GLN A 72 -13.86 -1.98 0.44
CA GLN A 72 -15.28 -2.27 0.23
C GLN A 72 -15.51 -3.12 -1.02
N GLY A 73 -16.34 -4.16 -0.91
CA GLY A 73 -16.80 -4.94 -2.05
C GLY A 73 -15.67 -5.59 -2.85
N ASP A 74 -14.67 -6.13 -2.15
CA ASP A 74 -13.44 -6.72 -2.72
C ASP A 74 -12.57 -5.73 -3.50
N CYS A 75 -12.75 -4.45 -3.23
CA CYS A 75 -12.00 -3.39 -3.87
C CYS A 75 -11.35 -2.47 -2.84
N ILE A 76 -10.27 -1.82 -3.27
CA ILE A 76 -9.63 -0.72 -2.56
C ILE A 76 -10.02 0.56 -3.29
N LEU A 77 -10.82 1.40 -2.62
CA LEU A 77 -11.23 2.69 -3.14
C LEU A 77 -10.27 3.75 -2.61
N LEU A 78 -9.65 4.53 -3.49
CA LEU A 78 -8.71 5.58 -3.13
C LEU A 78 -9.12 6.90 -3.76
N ASP A 79 -9.53 7.86 -2.94
CA ASP A 79 -9.79 9.23 -3.33
C ASP A 79 -8.59 10.10 -3.00
N LEU A 80 -8.07 10.81 -4.00
CA LEU A 80 -6.93 11.72 -3.85
C LEU A 80 -7.35 13.17 -4.18
N ARG A 81 -6.88 14.10 -3.38
CA ARG A 81 -6.88 15.54 -3.68
C ARG A 81 -5.45 15.98 -3.95
N LEU A 82 -5.19 16.38 -5.17
CA LEU A 82 -3.86 16.76 -5.63
C LEU A 82 -3.82 18.25 -5.97
N HIS A 83 -2.64 18.84 -5.91
CA HIS A 83 -2.39 20.18 -6.44
C HIS A 83 -1.11 20.17 -7.28
N LEU A 84 -1.27 20.34 -8.58
CA LEU A 84 -0.15 20.38 -9.53
C LEU A 84 0.05 21.83 -10.00
N LYS A 85 1.30 22.32 -9.97
CA LYS A 85 1.62 23.74 -10.28
C LYS A 85 1.01 24.23 -11.59
N GLN A 86 1.01 23.38 -12.63
CA GLN A 86 0.54 23.77 -13.96
C GLN A 86 -0.94 23.43 -14.22
N LEU A 87 -1.48 22.45 -13.52
CA LEU A 87 -2.83 21.92 -13.72
C LEU A 87 -3.82 22.34 -12.63
N GLY A 88 -3.32 22.95 -11.54
CA GLY A 88 -4.13 23.37 -10.40
C GLY A 88 -4.63 22.20 -9.54
N PRO A 89 -5.78 22.40 -8.86
CA PRO A 89 -6.34 21.38 -8.00
C PRO A 89 -7.05 20.28 -8.83
N ILE A 90 -6.79 19.02 -8.45
CA ILE A 90 -7.28 17.81 -9.15
C ILE A 90 -7.89 16.88 -8.12
N SER A 91 -9.01 16.25 -8.48
CA SER A 91 -9.57 15.07 -7.83
C SER A 91 -9.24 13.84 -8.66
N ALA A 92 -8.71 12.81 -8.05
CA ALA A 92 -8.44 11.53 -8.70
C ALA A 92 -9.01 10.40 -7.83
N LYS A 93 -9.88 9.59 -8.42
CA LYS A 93 -10.49 8.43 -7.78
C LYS A 93 -10.00 7.18 -8.45
N TYR A 94 -9.64 6.21 -7.64
CA TYR A 94 -9.16 4.91 -8.09
C TYR A 94 -9.96 3.80 -7.43
N VAL A 95 -10.26 2.78 -8.21
CA VAL A 95 -10.84 1.51 -7.73
C VAL A 95 -9.85 0.42 -8.08
N PHE A 96 -9.18 -0.14 -7.10
CA PHE A 96 -8.25 -1.25 -7.29
C PHE A 96 -8.92 -2.57 -6.93
N SER A 97 -8.71 -3.59 -7.77
CA SER A 97 -9.08 -4.98 -7.48
C SER A 97 -7.80 -5.81 -7.41
N VAL A 98 -7.48 -6.32 -6.22
CA VAL A 98 -6.32 -7.17 -5.99
C VAL A 98 -6.51 -8.48 -6.72
N LYS A 99 -5.54 -8.88 -7.55
CA LYS A 99 -5.55 -10.13 -8.32
C LYS A 99 -4.65 -11.19 -7.70
N ASP A 100 -3.50 -10.77 -7.21
CA ASP A 100 -2.57 -11.62 -6.51
C ASP A 100 -1.75 -10.76 -5.54
N PHE A 101 -1.70 -11.19 -4.29
CA PHE A 101 -0.79 -10.67 -3.31
C PHE A 101 -0.28 -11.80 -2.45
N ARG A 102 1.00 -12.05 -2.57
CA ARG A 102 1.75 -12.95 -1.71
C ARG A 102 2.96 -12.23 -1.17
N PHE A 103 3.25 -12.50 0.07
CA PHE A 103 4.40 -12.01 0.74
C PHE A 103 5.12 -13.21 1.39
N SER A 104 6.26 -13.57 0.82
CA SER A 104 7.11 -14.67 1.28
C SER A 104 8.57 -14.33 0.98
N GLU A 105 9.52 -15.17 1.41
CA GLU A 105 10.95 -14.95 1.15
C GLU A 105 11.27 -14.77 -0.35
N ASP A 106 10.59 -15.53 -1.21
CA ASP A 106 10.86 -15.52 -2.65
C ASP A 106 9.90 -14.61 -3.45
N TYR A 107 8.85 -14.08 -2.81
CA TYR A 107 7.81 -13.34 -3.49
C TYR A 107 7.26 -12.21 -2.63
N THR A 108 7.41 -10.98 -3.12
CA THR A 108 7.03 -9.76 -2.40
C THR A 108 6.28 -8.78 -3.30
N ARG A 109 5.38 -9.29 -4.16
CA ARG A 109 4.68 -8.47 -5.15
C ARG A 109 3.19 -8.48 -4.95
N ILE A 110 2.58 -7.35 -5.30
CA ILE A 110 1.13 -7.18 -5.39
C ILE A 110 0.78 -6.96 -6.86
N TYR A 111 -0.20 -7.70 -7.37
CA TYR A 111 -0.81 -7.45 -8.66
C TYR A 111 -2.26 -7.05 -8.47
N ALA A 112 -2.65 -5.96 -9.11
CA ALA A 112 -4.03 -5.48 -9.10
C ALA A 112 -4.40 -4.92 -10.48
N THR A 113 -5.69 -4.88 -10.76
CA THR A 113 -6.24 -4.04 -11.81
C THR A 113 -6.80 -2.77 -11.21
N PHE A 114 -6.88 -1.69 -11.98
CA PHE A 114 -7.49 -0.47 -11.50
C PHE A 114 -8.36 0.22 -12.56
N GLN A 115 -9.30 1.01 -12.06
CA GLN A 115 -10.05 1.99 -12.84
C GLN A 115 -9.73 3.36 -12.25
N GLU A 116 -9.68 4.40 -13.10
CA GLU A 116 -9.45 5.76 -12.64
C GLU A 116 -10.49 6.74 -13.17
N GLU A 117 -10.87 7.69 -12.34
CA GLU A 117 -11.64 8.87 -12.70
C GLU A 117 -10.86 10.09 -12.22
N VAL A 118 -10.40 10.92 -13.16
CA VAL A 118 -9.59 12.10 -12.85
C VAL A 118 -10.26 13.34 -13.40
N SER A 119 -10.46 14.34 -12.53
CA SER A 119 -11.11 15.59 -12.87
C SER A 119 -10.37 16.80 -12.31
N SER A 120 -10.40 17.91 -13.05
CA SER A 120 -9.94 19.19 -12.53
C SER A 120 -11.01 19.81 -11.61
N LEU A 121 -10.57 20.30 -10.46
CA LEU A 121 -11.38 21.11 -9.55
C LEU A 121 -11.22 22.61 -9.82
N GLY A 122 -10.47 22.98 -10.85
CA GLY A 122 -10.20 24.34 -11.26
C GLY A 122 -11.13 24.83 -12.38
N ASN A 123 -10.61 25.77 -13.16
CA ASN A 123 -11.37 26.37 -14.27
C ASN A 123 -11.35 25.52 -15.56
N ILE A 124 -12.07 25.96 -16.58
CA ILE A 124 -12.18 25.27 -17.88
C ILE A 124 -10.81 25.08 -18.54
N MET A 125 -9.92 26.08 -18.46
CA MET A 125 -8.58 25.96 -19.05
C MET A 125 -7.76 24.86 -18.36
N GLN A 126 -7.82 24.77 -17.04
CA GLN A 126 -7.18 23.70 -16.26
C GLN A 126 -7.76 22.33 -16.60
N SER A 127 -9.09 22.25 -16.81
CA SER A 127 -9.73 21.00 -17.23
C SER A 127 -9.27 20.55 -18.62
N MET A 128 -9.10 21.47 -19.56
CA MET A 128 -8.58 21.18 -20.90
C MET A 128 -7.09 20.77 -20.83
N ALA A 129 -6.29 21.47 -20.03
CA ALA A 129 -4.88 21.17 -19.82
C ALA A 129 -4.70 19.78 -19.18
N LEU A 130 -5.55 19.42 -18.20
CA LEU A 130 -5.52 18.11 -17.58
C LEU A 130 -5.83 16.99 -18.61
N LYS A 131 -6.90 17.16 -19.40
CA LYS A 131 -7.26 16.20 -20.46
C LYS A 131 -6.14 16.00 -21.47
N ALA A 132 -5.48 17.08 -21.89
CA ALA A 132 -4.31 16.99 -22.76
C ALA A 132 -3.12 16.30 -22.07
N ALA A 133 -2.90 16.62 -20.79
CA ALA A 133 -1.80 16.04 -20.02
C ALA A 133 -1.95 14.52 -19.83
N ILE A 134 -3.16 13.98 -19.65
CA ILE A 134 -3.40 12.54 -19.46
C ILE A 134 -3.72 11.80 -20.78
N SER A 135 -3.70 12.48 -21.92
CA SER A 135 -3.92 11.84 -23.21
C SER A 135 -2.87 10.74 -23.49
N GLY A 136 -3.34 9.58 -23.93
CA GLY A 136 -2.49 8.44 -24.34
C GLY A 136 -1.90 7.60 -23.21
N SER A 137 -2.22 7.88 -21.93
CA SER A 137 -1.85 7.03 -20.80
C SER A 137 -2.74 7.34 -19.59
N THR A 138 -2.73 6.48 -18.57
CA THR A 138 -3.45 6.74 -17.33
C THR A 138 -2.80 7.90 -16.54
N ALA A 139 -3.60 8.62 -15.76
CA ALA A 139 -3.08 9.68 -14.88
C ALA A 139 -2.15 9.08 -13.83
N LEU A 140 -2.47 7.88 -13.31
CA LEU A 140 -1.62 7.16 -12.37
C LEU A 140 -0.25 6.85 -12.97
N GLN A 141 -0.18 6.38 -14.22
CA GLN A 141 1.09 6.10 -14.89
C GLN A 141 1.96 7.35 -15.02
N LYS A 142 1.35 8.50 -15.32
CA LYS A 142 2.08 9.78 -15.39
C LYS A 142 2.54 10.25 -14.01
N ALA A 143 1.72 10.08 -12.98
CA ALA A 143 2.08 10.43 -11.62
C ALA A 143 3.28 9.60 -11.12
N ILE A 144 3.27 8.29 -11.35
CA ILE A 144 4.37 7.38 -10.97
C ILE A 144 5.68 7.78 -11.66
N LYS A 145 5.62 8.12 -12.95
CA LYS A 145 6.80 8.63 -13.68
C LYS A 145 7.31 9.97 -13.12
N LEU A 146 6.39 10.87 -12.75
CA LEU A 146 6.75 12.20 -12.21
C LEU A 146 7.48 12.11 -10.87
N ILE A 147 7.06 11.20 -9.99
CA ILE A 147 7.69 11.01 -8.67
C ILE A 147 8.90 10.07 -8.73
N ASN A 148 9.25 9.57 -9.92
CA ASN A 148 10.34 8.63 -10.15
C ASN A 148 10.28 7.40 -9.21
N CYS A 149 9.09 6.79 -9.12
CA CYS A 149 8.85 5.63 -8.30
C CYS A 149 9.33 4.36 -9.05
N ASP A 150 10.26 3.63 -8.47
CA ASP A 150 10.92 2.46 -9.09
C ASP A 150 10.36 1.11 -8.60
N PHE A 151 9.37 1.14 -7.72
CA PHE A 151 8.73 -0.06 -7.17
C PHE A 151 7.27 -0.24 -7.61
N ILE A 152 6.71 0.70 -8.38
CA ILE A 152 5.37 0.61 -8.96
C ILE A 152 5.47 0.58 -10.48
N PHE A 153 4.89 -0.44 -11.09
CA PHE A 153 4.87 -0.65 -12.53
C PHE A 153 3.43 -0.68 -13.02
N ILE A 154 3.13 0.08 -14.07
CA ILE A 154 1.79 0.19 -14.64
C ILE A 154 1.85 -0.15 -16.13
N ASP A 155 1.01 -1.09 -16.52
CA ASP A 155 0.74 -1.43 -17.92
C ASP A 155 -0.77 -1.39 -18.15
N GLN A 156 -1.22 -0.40 -18.94
CA GLN A 156 -2.64 -0.10 -19.13
C GLN A 156 -3.36 0.07 -17.79
N ASN A 157 -4.27 -0.82 -17.45
CA ASN A 157 -5.04 -0.83 -16.21
C ASN A 157 -4.51 -1.85 -15.18
N ASN A 158 -3.35 -2.44 -15.43
CA ASN A 158 -2.69 -3.34 -14.50
C ASN A 158 -1.63 -2.58 -13.72
N ILE A 159 -1.55 -2.85 -12.43
CA ILE A 159 -0.53 -2.32 -11.54
C ILE A 159 0.19 -3.48 -10.84
N MET A 160 1.49 -3.39 -10.80
CA MET A 160 2.34 -4.26 -9.99
C MET A 160 3.14 -3.41 -9.04
N VAL A 161 3.12 -3.77 -7.76
CA VAL A 161 3.92 -3.14 -6.70
C VAL A 161 4.95 -4.14 -6.20
N ASP A 162 6.24 -3.82 -6.33
CA ASP A 162 7.34 -4.64 -5.83
C ASP A 162 7.77 -4.18 -4.43
N LEU A 163 7.23 -4.84 -3.41
CA LEU A 163 7.56 -4.56 -2.01
C LEU A 163 8.98 -4.99 -1.64
N GLY A 164 9.61 -5.86 -2.44
CA GLY A 164 10.97 -6.31 -2.23
C GLY A 164 12.05 -5.22 -2.37
N LYS A 165 11.66 -4.02 -2.79
CA LYS A 165 12.54 -2.84 -2.76
C LYS A 165 12.80 -2.29 -1.35
N PHE A 166 11.98 -2.67 -0.37
CA PHE A 166 12.09 -2.19 1.00
C PHE A 166 12.80 -3.21 1.89
N ASP A 167 13.89 -2.79 2.55
CA ASP A 167 14.71 -3.69 3.41
C ASP A 167 13.91 -4.28 4.57
N ILE A 168 12.98 -3.51 5.15
CA ILE A 168 12.09 -3.99 6.22
C ILE A 168 11.22 -5.15 5.73
N ILE A 169 10.73 -5.06 4.50
CA ILE A 169 9.90 -6.09 3.85
C ILE A 169 10.72 -7.34 3.57
N LYS A 170 11.93 -7.19 3.00
CA LYS A 170 12.84 -8.32 2.78
C LYS A 170 13.17 -9.07 4.07
N THR A 171 13.39 -8.32 5.16
CA THR A 171 13.68 -8.93 6.45
C THR A 171 12.46 -9.67 7.00
N ALA A 172 11.26 -9.06 6.92
CA ALA A 172 10.03 -9.66 7.42
C ALA A 172 9.63 -10.89 6.61
N SER A 173 9.82 -10.89 5.27
CA SER A 173 9.46 -12.02 4.40
C SER A 173 10.27 -13.30 4.68
N GLY A 174 11.42 -13.20 5.30
CA GLY A 174 12.19 -14.36 5.77
C GLY A 174 11.58 -15.06 7.00
N PHE A 175 10.60 -14.44 7.66
CA PHE A 175 9.96 -14.98 8.87
C PHE A 175 8.48 -15.26 8.70
N PHE A 176 7.82 -14.53 7.81
CA PHE A 176 6.37 -14.53 7.68
C PHE A 176 5.96 -14.74 6.23
N GLU A 177 4.90 -15.48 6.05
CA GLU A 177 4.15 -15.56 4.81
C GLU A 177 2.78 -14.92 5.01
N ILE A 178 2.40 -14.03 4.08
CA ILE A 178 1.12 -13.33 4.10
C ILE A 178 0.47 -13.51 2.73
N GLN A 179 -0.79 -13.92 2.72
CA GLN A 179 -1.58 -14.10 1.52
C GLN A 179 -2.88 -13.30 1.64
N TYR A 180 -3.21 -12.51 0.63
CA TYR A 180 -4.45 -11.75 0.55
C TYR A 180 -5.67 -12.68 0.48
N ILE A 181 -6.72 -12.31 1.22
CA ILE A 181 -8.02 -12.98 1.21
C ILE A 181 -9.04 -12.07 0.54
N ASP A 182 -9.35 -10.91 1.14
CA ASP A 182 -10.37 -9.99 0.67
C ASP A 182 -10.15 -8.53 1.11
N SER A 183 -11.02 -7.64 0.63
CA SER A 183 -11.08 -6.20 0.98
C SER A 183 -12.51 -5.82 1.35
N THR A 184 -13.04 -6.39 2.41
CA THR A 184 -14.45 -6.23 2.80
C THR A 184 -14.59 -5.53 4.15
N GLU A 185 -15.77 -4.95 4.41
CA GLU A 185 -16.15 -4.40 5.72
C GLU A 185 -15.15 -3.41 6.35
N GLY A 186 -14.49 -2.61 5.51
CA GLY A 186 -13.51 -1.63 5.98
C GLY A 186 -12.15 -2.22 6.33
N CYS A 187 -11.87 -3.48 5.98
CA CYS A 187 -10.61 -4.15 6.27
C CYS A 187 -10.01 -4.80 5.03
N LEU A 188 -8.66 -4.80 4.96
CA LEU A 188 -7.89 -5.75 4.17
C LEU A 188 -7.60 -6.96 5.03
N THR A 189 -8.00 -8.14 4.57
CA THR A 189 -7.82 -9.40 5.30
C THR A 189 -6.78 -10.26 4.61
N PHE A 190 -5.88 -10.82 5.40
CA PHE A 190 -4.80 -11.69 4.95
C PHE A 190 -4.73 -12.95 5.82
N ASN A 191 -4.36 -14.07 5.20
CA ASN A 191 -3.79 -15.21 5.93
C ASN A 191 -2.34 -14.84 6.33
N PHE A 192 -1.99 -15.20 7.55
CA PHE A 192 -0.69 -14.95 8.13
C PHE A 192 -0.10 -16.23 8.68
N HIS A 193 1.09 -16.60 8.19
CA HIS A 193 1.80 -17.80 8.65
C HIS A 193 3.23 -17.43 9.04
N TYR A 194 3.68 -18.00 10.15
CA TYR A 194 5.06 -17.95 10.55
C TYR A 194 5.85 -19.07 9.88
N THR A 195 6.80 -18.74 8.99
CA THR A 195 7.61 -19.69 8.23
C THR A 195 8.99 -19.94 8.86
N GLY A 196 9.32 -19.22 9.90
CA GLY A 196 10.65 -19.20 10.52
C GLY A 196 11.12 -20.52 11.08
N GLY A 197 11.62 -21.41 10.23
CA GLY A 197 12.35 -22.54 10.73
C GLY A 197 12.43 -23.81 9.91
N GLU A 198 11.75 -23.93 8.83
CA GLU A 198 11.81 -25.14 7.99
C GLU A 198 12.58 -24.86 6.69
N LYS A 199 13.92 -24.73 6.79
CA LYS A 199 14.81 -25.17 5.72
C LYS A 199 15.57 -26.38 6.24
N ASN A 200 15.11 -27.59 5.83
CA ASN A 200 15.90 -28.81 5.83
C ASN A 200 17.15 -28.61 4.96
#